data_063be83aace44212751da71582cfd65d
#
_entry.id   063be83aace44212751da71582cfd65d
#
_cell.length_a   1.000
_cell.length_b   1.000
_cell.length_c   1.000
_cell.angle_alpha   90.00
_cell.angle_beta   90.00
_cell.angle_gamma   90.00
#
_symmetry.space_group_name_H-M   'P 1'
#
loop_
_entity.id
_entity.type
_entity.pdbx_description
1 polymer ?
#
loop_
_entity_poly.entity_id
_entity_poly.type
_entity_poly.pdbx_seq_one_letter_code
_entity_poly.pdbx_strand_id
1 'polypeptide(L)'
;MGLRNLHTFDAEYASAHGMLKALYAFAKRKNSKSIPSFNYVAQFACREGAWLAAAKDLGSTSVMGIDSKEACESPLCIDPSEFKDMDLAKIKVNLPSKSDLLICVEYAHELNTTRSEDLITDMCNSTDHVLFSSGVPYQGNHPEFNYQWQSHWAALFYKEGFVPNLRFREHYWSDKTIDPVYRQNCVFYTRAAKLPKKMPDVRKLDVIHPAIFEAAQMRQQALAMQLTNATIRKLLKKKEE
;
A
#
# COMPACT_ATOMS: atom_id res chain seq x y z
N MET A 1 18.34 -3.14 -4.21
CA MET A 1 17.67 -1.82 -4.11
C MET A 1 16.25 -2.00 -4.61
N GLY A 2 15.30 -2.12 -3.69
CA GLY A 2 13.87 -2.27 -4.03
C GLY A 2 13.30 -0.99 -4.62
N LEU A 3 12.10 -1.07 -5.21
CA LEU A 3 11.37 0.06 -5.78
C LEU A 3 11.20 1.26 -4.80
N ARG A 4 11.40 1.06 -3.50
CA ARG A 4 11.35 2.10 -2.46
C ARG A 4 12.37 3.24 -2.62
N ASN A 5 13.52 3.02 -3.25
CA ASN A 5 14.56 4.04 -3.40
C ASN A 5 14.29 5.07 -4.53
N LEU A 6 13.13 5.02 -5.18
CA LEU A 6 12.75 5.97 -6.24
C LEU A 6 11.71 7.01 -5.77
N HIS A 7 11.17 6.87 -4.56
CA HIS A 7 10.16 7.80 -4.06
C HIS A 7 10.82 8.88 -3.20
N THR A 8 11.03 10.03 -3.79
CA THR A 8 11.19 11.26 -3.00
C THR A 8 9.89 11.54 -2.24
N PHE A 9 9.96 12.23 -1.12
CA PHE A 9 8.78 12.70 -0.38
C PHE A 9 7.72 13.30 -1.32
N ASP A 10 8.12 14.16 -2.25
CA ASP A 10 7.21 14.84 -3.18
C ASP A 10 6.41 13.87 -4.05
N ALA A 11 7.03 12.78 -4.52
CA ALA A 11 6.36 11.78 -5.35
C ALA A 11 5.38 10.92 -4.52
N GLU A 12 5.75 10.57 -3.30
CA GLU A 12 4.86 9.86 -2.38
C GLU A 12 3.69 10.73 -1.96
N TYR A 13 3.95 12.00 -1.59
CA TYR A 13 2.92 12.97 -1.24
C TYR A 13 1.94 13.21 -2.41
N ALA A 14 2.44 13.40 -3.64
CA ALA A 14 1.58 13.57 -4.81
C ALA A 14 0.67 12.36 -5.03
N SER A 15 1.21 11.15 -4.89
CA SER A 15 0.44 9.90 -4.98
C SER A 15 -0.62 9.81 -3.88
N ALA A 16 -0.23 10.12 -2.63
CA ALA A 16 -1.12 10.12 -1.48
C ALA A 16 -2.27 11.12 -1.65
N HIS A 17 -1.93 12.37 -2.05
CA HIS A 17 -2.92 13.42 -2.26
C HIS A 17 -3.93 13.05 -3.37
N GLY A 18 -3.45 12.55 -4.53
CA GLY A 18 -4.31 12.10 -5.62
C GLY A 18 -5.24 10.96 -5.20
N MET A 19 -4.70 9.94 -4.52
CA MET A 19 -5.45 8.79 -4.04
C MET A 19 -6.50 9.17 -3.00
N LEU A 20 -6.13 9.96 -1.98
CA LEU A 20 -7.05 10.39 -0.93
C LEU A 20 -8.12 11.33 -1.46
N LYS A 21 -7.77 12.24 -2.39
CA LYS A 21 -8.76 13.08 -3.09
C LYS A 21 -9.81 12.24 -3.81
N ALA A 22 -9.39 11.19 -4.53
CA ALA A 22 -10.29 10.25 -5.17
C ALA A 22 -11.17 9.51 -4.14
N LEU A 23 -10.57 9.06 -3.02
CA LEU A 23 -11.28 8.35 -1.96
C LEU A 23 -12.33 9.24 -1.27
N TYR A 24 -11.98 10.47 -0.92
CA TYR A 24 -12.89 11.41 -0.27
C TYR A 24 -14.06 11.79 -1.19
N ALA A 25 -13.78 12.00 -2.48
CA ALA A 25 -14.82 12.24 -3.48
C ALA A 25 -15.73 11.01 -3.67
N PHE A 26 -15.16 9.81 -3.67
CA PHE A 26 -15.91 8.55 -3.76
C PHE A 26 -16.81 8.35 -2.54
N ALA A 27 -16.32 8.60 -1.34
CA ALA A 27 -17.08 8.52 -0.09
C ALA A 27 -18.28 9.46 -0.09
N LYS A 28 -18.11 10.73 -0.53
CA LYS A 28 -19.18 11.72 -0.63
C LYS A 28 -20.27 11.35 -1.64
N ARG A 29 -19.91 10.79 -2.80
CA ARG A 29 -20.87 10.45 -3.89
C ARG A 29 -21.84 9.33 -3.53
N LYS A 30 -21.45 8.42 -2.66
CA LYS A 30 -22.29 7.26 -2.34
C LYS A 30 -23.52 7.58 -1.49
N ASN A 31 -23.73 8.85 -1.06
CA ASN A 31 -24.83 9.23 -0.17
C ASN A 31 -24.96 8.22 0.99
N SER A 32 -23.85 7.59 1.31
CA SER A 32 -23.80 6.45 2.19
C SER A 32 -23.68 6.99 3.60
N LYS A 33 -24.78 6.92 4.35
CA LYS A 33 -24.75 7.07 5.81
C LYS A 33 -23.69 6.17 6.48
N SER A 34 -23.01 5.32 5.71
CA SER A 34 -22.03 4.32 6.16
C SER A 34 -20.56 4.72 5.97
N ILE A 35 -20.23 5.80 5.23
CA ILE A 35 -18.84 6.28 5.11
C ILE A 35 -18.81 7.71 5.66
N PRO A 36 -18.21 7.92 6.86
CA PRO A 36 -18.10 9.23 7.50
C PRO A 36 -17.14 10.15 6.75
N SER A 37 -17.12 11.43 7.13
CA SER A 37 -15.99 12.31 6.85
C SER A 37 -14.75 11.71 7.52
N PHE A 38 -13.63 11.64 6.83
CA PHE A 38 -12.38 11.13 7.40
C PHE A 38 -11.68 12.23 8.21
N ASN A 39 -12.21 12.52 9.41
CA ASN A 39 -11.68 13.56 10.30
C ASN A 39 -10.43 13.07 11.05
N TYR A 40 -10.47 11.84 11.55
CA TYR A 40 -9.32 11.19 12.17
C TYR A 40 -8.76 10.10 11.27
N VAL A 41 -7.54 10.32 10.78
CA VAL A 41 -6.84 9.38 9.89
C VAL A 41 -5.62 8.81 10.60
N ALA A 42 -5.53 7.49 10.68
CA ALA A 42 -4.34 6.78 11.17
C ALA A 42 -3.57 6.14 10.02
N GLN A 43 -2.26 6.01 10.17
CA GLN A 43 -1.42 5.28 9.21
C GLN A 43 -0.47 4.34 9.95
N PHE A 44 -0.49 3.06 9.56
CA PHE A 44 0.52 2.08 9.95
C PHE A 44 1.61 2.04 8.89
N ALA A 45 2.86 1.95 9.32
CA ALA A 45 4.05 2.08 8.50
C ALA A 45 4.08 3.42 7.75
N CYS A 46 3.98 4.50 8.53
CA CYS A 46 3.80 5.85 7.99
C CYS A 46 5.09 6.49 7.48
N ARG A 47 6.26 5.96 7.86
CA ARG A 47 7.56 6.59 7.58
C ARG A 47 7.52 8.07 8.02
N GLU A 48 7.87 9.00 7.14
CA GLU A 48 7.85 10.45 7.40
C GLU A 48 6.45 11.07 7.45
N GLY A 49 5.39 10.32 7.10
CA GLY A 49 4.00 10.76 7.21
C GLY A 49 3.43 11.49 5.99
N ALA A 50 3.94 11.23 4.77
CA ALA A 50 3.47 11.87 3.54
C ALA A 50 1.95 11.70 3.30
N TRP A 51 1.41 10.51 3.56
CA TRP A 51 -0.02 10.24 3.44
C TRP A 51 -0.85 10.99 4.47
N LEU A 52 -0.33 11.15 5.69
CA LEU A 52 -0.99 11.89 6.76
C LEU A 52 -0.96 13.40 6.50
N ALA A 53 0.15 13.93 5.98
CA ALA A 53 0.23 15.31 5.53
C ALA A 53 -0.81 15.59 4.43
N ALA A 54 -0.91 14.71 3.42
CA ALA A 54 -1.93 14.83 2.38
C ALA A 54 -3.37 14.73 2.93
N ALA A 55 -3.62 13.90 3.95
CA ALA A 55 -4.92 13.83 4.60
C ALA A 55 -5.28 15.14 5.31
N LYS A 56 -4.32 15.79 6.01
CA LYS A 56 -4.52 17.12 6.65
C LYS A 56 -4.85 18.18 5.59
N ASP A 57 -4.14 18.22 4.50
CA ASP A 57 -4.40 19.19 3.42
C ASP A 57 -5.76 18.98 2.74
N LEU A 58 -6.29 17.77 2.77
CA LEU A 58 -7.63 17.44 2.29
C LEU A 58 -8.73 17.63 3.34
N GLY A 59 -8.40 18.15 4.54
CA GLY A 59 -9.33 18.56 5.56
C GLY A 59 -9.51 17.60 6.74
N SER A 60 -8.65 16.58 6.88
CA SER A 60 -8.63 15.77 8.12
C SER A 60 -8.12 16.62 9.30
N THR A 61 -8.82 16.56 10.43
CA THR A 61 -8.54 17.42 11.58
C THR A 61 -7.57 16.80 12.58
N SER A 62 -7.39 15.49 12.53
CA SER A 62 -6.50 14.73 13.42
C SER A 62 -5.84 13.59 12.64
N VAL A 63 -4.54 13.39 12.87
CA VAL A 63 -3.81 12.28 12.25
C VAL A 63 -2.96 11.57 13.30
N MET A 64 -2.63 10.29 13.06
CA MET A 64 -1.72 9.50 13.87
C MET A 64 -0.89 8.57 12.99
N GLY A 65 0.41 8.77 12.96
CA GLY A 65 1.37 7.89 12.31
C GLY A 65 1.96 6.88 13.29
N ILE A 66 2.11 5.63 12.88
CA ILE A 66 2.77 4.58 13.67
C ILE A 66 3.83 3.92 12.80
N ASP A 67 5.08 4.02 13.22
CA ASP A 67 6.23 3.36 12.58
C ASP A 67 7.39 3.32 13.56
N SER A 68 8.45 2.59 13.25
CA SER A 68 9.72 2.73 13.97
C SER A 68 10.46 3.98 13.48
N LYS A 69 11.17 4.64 14.39
CA LYS A 69 12.02 5.80 14.02
C LYS A 69 13.09 5.44 13.00
N GLU A 70 13.57 4.20 13.04
CA GLU A 70 14.55 3.67 12.09
C GLU A 70 14.02 3.57 10.66
N ALA A 71 12.70 3.54 10.48
CA ALA A 71 12.07 3.55 9.17
C ALA A 71 12.01 4.95 8.53
N CYS A 72 12.22 6.02 9.31
CA CYS A 72 12.22 7.40 8.84
C CYS A 72 13.61 7.78 8.33
N GLU A 73 13.74 8.00 7.03
CA GLU A 73 15.00 8.42 6.38
C GLU A 73 15.17 9.95 6.36
N SER A 74 14.11 10.69 6.65
CA SER A 74 14.02 12.15 6.62
C SER A 74 13.19 12.66 7.82
N PRO A 75 13.20 13.97 8.12
CA PRO A 75 12.34 14.55 9.13
C PRO A 75 10.85 14.28 8.89
N LEU A 76 10.09 14.13 9.97
CA LEU A 76 8.64 13.94 9.91
C LEU A 76 7.95 15.11 9.20
N CYS A 77 6.96 14.80 8.39
CA CYS A 77 6.09 15.77 7.70
C CYS A 77 4.79 16.07 8.47
N ILE A 78 4.65 15.45 9.63
CA ILE A 78 3.57 15.67 10.61
C ILE A 78 4.19 16.16 11.92
N ASP A 79 3.37 16.68 12.81
CA ASP A 79 3.84 17.07 14.14
C ASP A 79 4.40 15.83 14.89
N PRO A 80 5.54 15.94 15.59
CA PRO A 80 6.07 14.83 16.36
C PRO A 80 5.11 14.21 17.37
N SER A 81 4.14 14.98 17.89
CA SER A 81 3.07 14.47 18.75
C SER A 81 2.03 13.59 18.03
N GLU A 82 1.97 13.69 16.71
CA GLU A 82 1.14 12.87 15.82
C GLU A 82 1.85 11.58 15.37
N PHE A 83 3.07 11.33 15.84
CA PHE A 83 3.87 10.14 15.53
C PHE A 83 4.06 9.28 16.78
N LYS A 84 3.86 7.98 16.62
CA LYS A 84 4.13 6.97 17.65
C LYS A 84 5.21 6.02 17.18
N ASP A 85 6.34 6.07 17.87
CA ASP A 85 7.47 5.17 17.66
C ASP A 85 7.11 3.75 18.09
N MET A 86 7.03 2.82 17.13
CA MET A 86 6.65 1.43 17.39
C MET A 86 7.07 0.52 16.22
N ASP A 87 7.81 -0.55 16.53
CA ASP A 87 8.18 -1.59 15.57
C ASP A 87 6.97 -2.51 15.26
N LEU A 88 6.33 -2.25 14.14
CA LEU A 88 5.15 -3.01 13.67
C LEU A 88 5.46 -4.46 13.31
N ALA A 89 6.72 -4.80 13.08
CA ALA A 89 7.11 -6.19 12.82
C ALA A 89 7.06 -7.06 14.08
N LYS A 90 7.16 -6.42 15.27
CA LYS A 90 7.26 -7.11 16.55
C LYS A 90 6.07 -6.90 17.48
N ILE A 91 5.40 -5.73 17.35
CA ILE A 91 4.40 -5.27 18.32
C ILE A 91 3.02 -5.22 17.67
N LYS A 92 2.01 -5.78 18.37
CA LYS A 92 0.60 -5.62 18.00
C LYS A 92 0.15 -4.19 18.26
N VAL A 93 -0.58 -3.62 17.31
CA VAL A 93 -1.07 -2.25 17.41
C VAL A 93 -2.50 -2.22 17.91
N ASN A 94 -2.75 -1.38 18.89
CA ASN A 94 -4.09 -1.05 19.34
C ASN A 94 -4.19 0.47 19.46
N LEU A 95 -5.05 1.09 18.66
CA LEU A 95 -5.30 2.53 18.74
C LEU A 95 -6.15 2.85 19.98
N PRO A 96 -5.92 4.00 20.64
CA PRO A 96 -6.72 4.41 21.80
C PRO A 96 -8.20 4.61 21.46
N SER A 97 -8.50 4.99 20.22
CA SER A 97 -9.83 5.12 19.65
C SER A 97 -9.80 4.71 18.18
N LYS A 98 -10.95 4.28 17.65
CA LYS A 98 -11.03 3.96 16.22
C LYS A 98 -10.81 5.21 15.37
N SER A 99 -10.01 5.07 14.33
CA SER A 99 -9.89 6.09 13.28
C SER A 99 -11.06 6.01 12.29
N ASP A 100 -11.37 7.13 11.62
CA ASP A 100 -12.35 7.15 10.52
C ASP A 100 -11.79 6.46 9.27
N LEU A 101 -10.48 6.55 9.07
CA LEU A 101 -9.73 5.86 8.01
C LEU A 101 -8.39 5.38 8.56
N LEU A 102 -8.02 4.16 8.27
CA LEU A 102 -6.67 3.66 8.49
C LEU A 102 -6.00 3.39 7.14
N ILE A 103 -4.78 3.88 6.99
CA ILE A 103 -3.94 3.69 5.80
C ILE A 103 -2.81 2.72 6.17
N CYS A 104 -2.56 1.72 5.32
CA CYS A 104 -1.36 0.89 5.39
C CYS A 104 -0.99 0.50 3.96
N VAL A 105 0.07 1.10 3.43
CA VAL A 105 0.44 0.97 2.01
C VAL A 105 1.85 0.44 1.86
N GLU A 106 2.01 -0.54 0.97
CA GLU A 106 3.29 -1.16 0.57
C GLU A 106 4.17 -1.62 1.75
N TYR A 107 3.55 -2.17 2.80
CA TYR A 107 4.27 -2.63 3.99
C TYR A 107 4.03 -4.11 4.33
N ALA A 108 2.80 -4.61 4.26
CA ALA A 108 2.46 -5.95 4.76
C ALA A 108 3.28 -7.09 4.14
N HIS A 109 3.76 -6.92 2.91
CA HIS A 109 4.63 -7.90 2.24
C HIS A 109 6.05 -7.97 2.80
N GLU A 110 6.49 -7.01 3.61
CA GLU A 110 7.81 -7.02 4.27
C GLU A 110 7.81 -7.87 5.55
N LEU A 111 6.63 -8.18 6.04
CA LEU A 111 6.45 -9.00 7.23
C LEU A 111 6.40 -10.48 6.87
N ASN A 112 6.79 -11.35 7.82
CA ASN A 112 6.50 -12.76 7.68
C ASN A 112 4.98 -13.02 7.65
N THR A 113 4.58 -14.19 7.15
CA THR A 113 3.16 -14.52 6.94
C THR A 113 2.31 -14.34 8.20
N THR A 114 2.75 -14.87 9.33
CA THR A 114 1.99 -14.79 10.59
C THR A 114 1.80 -13.34 11.04
N ARG A 115 2.87 -12.53 11.01
CA ARG A 115 2.77 -11.13 11.45
C ARG A 115 1.97 -10.28 10.47
N SER A 116 2.03 -10.56 9.17
CA SER A 116 1.21 -9.85 8.18
C SER A 116 -0.29 -10.15 8.35
N GLU A 117 -0.67 -11.38 8.71
CA GLU A 117 -2.06 -11.73 9.06
C GLU A 117 -2.51 -11.03 10.35
N ASP A 118 -1.66 -11.03 11.39
CA ASP A 118 -1.92 -10.28 12.63
C ASP A 118 -2.08 -8.77 12.37
N LEU A 119 -1.29 -8.19 11.44
CA LEU A 119 -1.41 -6.78 11.07
C LEU A 119 -2.78 -6.45 10.46
N ILE A 120 -3.34 -7.35 9.65
CA ILE A 120 -4.72 -7.20 9.14
C ILE A 120 -5.71 -7.14 10.30
N THR A 121 -5.57 -8.02 11.29
CA THR A 121 -6.42 -8.02 12.49
C THR A 121 -6.26 -6.72 13.29
N ASP A 122 -5.01 -6.25 13.50
CA ASP A 122 -4.72 -4.98 14.18
C ASP A 122 -5.40 -3.80 13.47
N MET A 123 -5.33 -3.74 12.12
CA MET A 123 -6.02 -2.72 11.33
C MET A 123 -7.53 -2.79 11.49
N CYS A 124 -8.10 -3.98 11.38
CA CYS A 124 -9.54 -4.19 11.48
C CYS A 124 -10.11 -3.84 12.87
N ASN A 125 -9.32 -3.98 13.94
CA ASN A 125 -9.69 -3.55 15.28
C ASN A 125 -9.63 -2.02 15.46
N SER A 126 -8.81 -1.35 14.64
CA SER A 126 -8.49 0.08 14.76
C SER A 126 -9.42 1.00 13.96
N THR A 127 -10.21 0.47 13.03
CA THR A 127 -11.09 1.26 12.15
C THR A 127 -12.23 0.43 11.55
N ASP A 128 -13.15 1.09 10.88
CA ASP A 128 -14.13 0.44 10.00
C ASP A 128 -13.86 0.69 8.50
N HIS A 129 -12.81 1.47 8.17
CA HIS A 129 -12.41 1.80 6.79
C HIS A 129 -10.91 1.72 6.63
N VAL A 130 -10.43 0.87 5.73
CA VAL A 130 -8.99 0.66 5.48
C VAL A 130 -8.65 0.96 4.02
N LEU A 131 -7.67 1.82 3.79
CA LEU A 131 -6.98 1.92 2.51
C LEU A 131 -5.68 1.11 2.61
N PHE A 132 -5.63 0.00 1.90
CA PHE A 132 -4.54 -0.98 2.00
C PHE A 132 -3.88 -1.22 0.65
N SER A 133 -2.56 -1.34 0.65
CA SER A 133 -1.82 -1.91 -0.48
C SER A 133 -0.66 -2.78 0.00
N SER A 134 -0.29 -3.74 -0.83
CA SER A 134 0.85 -4.61 -0.62
C SER A 134 1.38 -5.08 -1.96
N GLY A 135 2.70 -5.28 -2.06
CA GLY A 135 3.33 -5.75 -3.27
C GLY A 135 2.79 -7.10 -3.73
N VAL A 136 2.59 -7.24 -5.05
CA VAL A 136 2.16 -8.49 -5.68
C VAL A 136 3.35 -9.35 -6.08
N PRO A 137 3.15 -10.67 -6.32
CA PRO A 137 4.23 -11.56 -6.79
C PRO A 137 4.98 -10.98 -7.99
N TYR A 138 6.29 -11.11 -7.99
CA TYR A 138 7.21 -10.62 -9.04
C TYR A 138 7.33 -9.09 -9.17
N GLN A 139 6.69 -8.30 -8.30
CA GLN A 139 6.79 -6.84 -8.32
C GLN A 139 8.13 -6.34 -7.80
N GLY A 140 8.71 -6.98 -6.79
CA GLY A 140 9.97 -6.60 -6.14
C GLY A 140 11.11 -7.59 -6.38
N ASN A 141 12.30 -7.25 -5.86
CA ASN A 141 13.52 -8.03 -5.97
C ASN A 141 13.94 -8.69 -4.63
N HIS A 142 13.04 -8.77 -3.67
CA HIS A 142 13.26 -9.31 -2.33
C HIS A 142 12.55 -10.66 -2.20
N PRO A 143 13.24 -11.80 -2.47
CA PRO A 143 12.61 -13.11 -2.44
C PRO A 143 12.14 -13.52 -1.03
N GLU A 144 12.66 -12.87 0.00
CA GLU A 144 12.29 -13.06 1.40
C GLU A 144 10.96 -12.41 1.77
N PHE A 145 10.43 -11.50 0.92
CA PHE A 145 9.19 -10.78 1.20
C PHE A 145 7.97 -11.64 0.90
N ASN A 146 6.91 -11.45 1.68
CA ASN A 146 5.63 -12.13 1.55
C ASN A 146 4.73 -11.48 0.49
N TYR A 147 5.18 -11.49 -0.78
CA TYR A 147 4.37 -10.97 -1.89
C TYR A 147 3.16 -11.85 -2.14
N GLN A 148 1.97 -11.28 -2.05
CA GLN A 148 0.71 -11.98 -2.24
C GLN A 148 -0.19 -11.22 -3.21
N TRP A 149 -1.06 -11.95 -3.94
CA TRP A 149 -2.09 -11.33 -4.75
C TRP A 149 -3.11 -10.58 -3.89
N GLN A 150 -3.76 -9.57 -4.44
CA GLN A 150 -4.75 -8.77 -3.72
C GLN A 150 -5.94 -9.61 -3.23
N SER A 151 -6.27 -10.70 -3.93
CA SER A 151 -7.28 -11.68 -3.50
C SER A 151 -6.93 -12.38 -2.18
N HIS A 152 -5.64 -12.65 -1.91
CA HIS A 152 -5.18 -13.20 -0.64
C HIS A 152 -5.49 -12.25 0.52
N TRP A 153 -5.08 -10.98 0.41
CA TRP A 153 -5.36 -9.97 1.43
C TRP A 153 -6.86 -9.77 1.62
N ALA A 154 -7.63 -9.75 0.52
CA ALA A 154 -9.08 -9.62 0.58
C ALA A 154 -9.74 -10.78 1.34
N ALA A 155 -9.20 -11.99 1.25
CA ALA A 155 -9.69 -13.12 2.03
C ALA A 155 -9.43 -12.95 3.54
N LEU A 156 -8.28 -12.38 3.93
CA LEU A 156 -7.97 -12.06 5.33
C LEU A 156 -8.91 -10.97 5.86
N PHE A 157 -9.06 -9.86 5.13
CA PHE A 157 -10.02 -8.80 5.48
C PHE A 157 -11.45 -9.31 5.60
N TYR A 158 -11.86 -10.26 4.74
CA TYR A 158 -13.19 -10.85 4.79
C TYR A 158 -13.43 -11.66 6.07
N LYS A 159 -12.43 -12.40 6.57
CA LYS A 159 -12.49 -13.10 7.86
C LYS A 159 -12.74 -12.13 9.02
N GLU A 160 -12.20 -10.91 8.94
CA GLU A 160 -12.36 -9.84 9.94
C GLU A 160 -13.65 -9.02 9.74
N GLY A 161 -14.53 -9.42 8.82
CA GLY A 161 -15.81 -8.75 8.57
C GLY A 161 -15.76 -7.57 7.59
N PHE A 162 -14.67 -7.42 6.83
CA PHE A 162 -14.52 -6.36 5.83
C PHE A 162 -14.75 -6.85 4.41
N VAL A 163 -15.23 -5.96 3.57
CA VAL A 163 -15.40 -6.22 2.13
C VAL A 163 -14.64 -5.20 1.29
N PRO A 164 -13.98 -5.64 0.18
CA PRO A 164 -13.30 -4.73 -0.72
C PRO A 164 -14.31 -3.94 -1.56
N ASN A 165 -14.01 -2.68 -1.81
CA ASN A 165 -14.74 -1.89 -2.79
C ASN A 165 -14.13 -2.09 -4.17
N LEU A 166 -14.70 -3.00 -4.96
CA LEU A 166 -14.17 -3.40 -6.27
C LEU A 166 -14.21 -2.28 -7.32
N ARG A 167 -15.04 -1.24 -7.10
CA ARG A 167 -15.21 -0.13 -8.05
C ARG A 167 -14.36 1.10 -7.73
N PHE A 168 -13.77 1.16 -6.55
CA PHE A 168 -12.97 2.32 -6.16
C PHE A 168 -11.77 2.53 -7.09
N ARG A 169 -11.11 1.46 -7.55
CA ARG A 169 -9.97 1.51 -8.47
C ARG A 169 -10.28 2.26 -9.77
N GLU A 170 -11.50 2.22 -10.26
CA GLU A 170 -11.94 2.91 -11.48
C GLU A 170 -11.74 4.44 -11.39
N HIS A 171 -11.73 5.01 -10.18
CA HIS A 171 -11.63 6.45 -9.94
C HIS A 171 -10.20 7.00 -9.99
N TYR A 172 -9.19 6.15 -9.90
CA TYR A 172 -7.79 6.58 -9.86
C TYR A 172 -6.86 5.81 -10.81
N TRP A 173 -7.34 4.77 -11.47
CA TRP A 173 -6.53 3.90 -12.34
C TRP A 173 -5.73 4.65 -13.40
N SER A 174 -6.32 5.68 -14.00
CA SER A 174 -5.71 6.48 -15.08
C SER A 174 -5.06 7.78 -14.60
N ASP A 175 -5.08 8.07 -13.31
CA ASP A 175 -4.51 9.29 -12.76
C ASP A 175 -2.97 9.20 -12.73
N LYS A 176 -2.31 9.98 -13.61
CA LYS A 176 -0.85 9.96 -13.76
C LYS A 176 -0.11 10.64 -12.61
N THR A 177 -0.79 11.35 -11.73
CA THR A 177 -0.19 11.93 -10.52
C THR A 177 0.05 10.88 -9.44
N ILE A 178 -0.61 9.73 -9.56
CA ILE A 178 -0.48 8.61 -8.63
C ILE A 178 0.48 7.58 -9.22
N ASP A 179 1.47 7.16 -8.42
CA ASP A 179 2.41 6.12 -8.84
C ASP A 179 1.67 4.85 -9.29
N PRO A 180 2.10 4.20 -10.40
CA PRO A 180 1.50 2.97 -10.90
C PRO A 180 1.40 1.84 -9.86
N VAL A 181 2.33 1.78 -8.89
CA VAL A 181 2.31 0.79 -7.80
C VAL A 181 1.06 0.97 -6.95
N TYR A 182 0.77 2.20 -6.51
CA TYR A 182 -0.45 2.47 -5.74
C TYR A 182 -1.72 2.30 -6.59
N ARG A 183 -1.68 2.69 -7.87
CA ARG A 183 -2.82 2.47 -8.78
C ARG A 183 -3.16 0.99 -8.94
N GLN A 184 -2.15 0.14 -8.97
CA GLN A 184 -2.32 -1.31 -9.06
C GLN A 184 -2.78 -1.92 -7.73
N ASN A 185 -2.08 -1.60 -6.63
CA ASN A 185 -2.14 -2.37 -5.39
C ASN A 185 -3.17 -1.87 -4.39
N CYS A 186 -3.55 -0.56 -4.43
CA CYS A 186 -4.48 -0.02 -3.45
C CYS A 186 -5.89 -0.60 -3.57
N VAL A 187 -6.42 -1.01 -2.43
CA VAL A 187 -7.81 -1.48 -2.28
C VAL A 187 -8.43 -0.79 -1.07
N PHE A 188 -9.63 -0.27 -1.24
CA PHE A 188 -10.41 0.29 -0.14
C PHE A 188 -11.35 -0.77 0.43
N TYR A 189 -11.19 -1.06 1.73
CA TYR A 189 -12.00 -2.00 2.49
C TYR A 189 -12.92 -1.28 3.44
N THR A 190 -14.13 -1.80 3.62
CA THR A 190 -15.12 -1.25 4.56
C THR A 190 -15.70 -2.38 5.39
N ARG A 191 -15.86 -2.18 6.70
CA ARG A 191 -16.57 -3.12 7.57
C ARG A 191 -18.01 -3.27 7.09
N ALA A 192 -18.44 -4.50 6.85
CA ALA A 192 -19.80 -4.77 6.41
C ALA A 192 -20.77 -4.77 7.60
N ALA A 193 -21.87 -4.01 7.52
CA ALA A 193 -22.93 -4.08 8.52
C ALA A 193 -23.53 -5.50 8.63
N LYS A 194 -23.58 -6.21 7.50
CA LYS A 194 -23.90 -7.64 7.40
C LYS A 194 -22.99 -8.26 6.36
N LEU A 195 -22.14 -9.17 6.81
CA LEU A 195 -21.22 -9.85 5.91
C LEU A 195 -22.00 -10.69 4.88
N PRO A 196 -21.72 -10.58 3.58
CA PRO A 196 -22.32 -11.44 2.58
C PRO A 196 -22.06 -12.92 2.90
N LYS A 197 -23.03 -13.81 2.66
CA LYS A 197 -22.84 -15.27 2.88
C LYS A 197 -21.70 -15.87 2.06
N LYS A 198 -21.36 -15.24 0.93
CA LYS A 198 -20.26 -15.60 0.04
C LYS A 198 -19.40 -14.38 -0.21
N MET A 199 -18.09 -14.56 -0.09
CA MET A 199 -17.13 -13.51 -0.43
C MET A 199 -17.35 -13.04 -1.88
N PRO A 200 -17.29 -11.72 -2.16
CA PRO A 200 -17.32 -11.21 -3.53
C PRO A 200 -16.24 -11.87 -4.40
N ASP A 201 -16.42 -11.86 -5.71
CA ASP A 201 -15.38 -12.35 -6.64
C ASP A 201 -14.16 -11.43 -6.62
N VAL A 202 -13.24 -11.72 -5.70
CA VAL A 202 -12.04 -10.91 -5.45
C VAL A 202 -10.94 -11.12 -6.48
N ARG A 203 -11.07 -12.10 -7.40
CA ARG A 203 -10.12 -12.28 -8.52
C ARG A 203 -10.04 -11.03 -9.40
N LYS A 204 -11.06 -10.20 -9.41
CA LYS A 204 -11.06 -8.88 -10.07
C LYS A 204 -10.08 -7.87 -9.44
N LEU A 205 -9.54 -8.17 -8.27
CA LEU A 205 -8.49 -7.36 -7.63
C LEU A 205 -7.11 -7.72 -8.15
N ASP A 206 -6.91 -8.96 -8.64
CA ASP A 206 -5.64 -9.48 -9.12
C ASP A 206 -5.37 -8.95 -10.54
N VAL A 207 -4.93 -7.71 -10.62
CA VAL A 207 -4.66 -7.02 -11.89
C VAL A 207 -3.23 -6.50 -11.91
N ILE A 208 -2.67 -6.41 -13.11
CA ILE A 208 -1.38 -5.77 -13.33
C ILE A 208 -1.59 -4.48 -14.12
N HIS A 209 -1.05 -3.38 -13.61
CA HIS A 209 -1.11 -2.10 -14.31
C HIS A 209 -0.15 -2.12 -15.50
N PRO A 210 -0.56 -1.66 -16.72
CA PRO A 210 0.31 -1.69 -17.92
C PRO A 210 1.69 -1.11 -17.68
N ALA A 211 1.82 0.04 -17.02
CA ALA A 211 3.12 0.64 -16.73
C ALA A 211 4.03 -0.24 -15.84
N ILE A 212 3.48 -1.01 -14.92
CA ILE A 212 4.23 -1.97 -14.09
C ILE A 212 4.70 -3.14 -14.95
N PHE A 213 3.83 -3.67 -15.81
CA PHE A 213 4.16 -4.75 -16.73
C PHE A 213 5.27 -4.33 -17.70
N GLU A 214 5.13 -3.17 -18.34
CA GLU A 214 6.12 -2.62 -19.27
C GLU A 214 7.47 -2.42 -18.60
N ALA A 215 7.51 -1.83 -17.40
CA ALA A 215 8.73 -1.64 -16.63
C ALA A 215 9.40 -3.00 -16.25
N ALA A 216 8.61 -4.02 -15.94
CA ALA A 216 9.12 -5.38 -15.68
C ALA A 216 9.74 -6.00 -16.93
N GLN A 217 9.09 -5.87 -18.10
CA GLN A 217 9.60 -6.36 -19.39
C GLN A 217 10.91 -5.67 -19.78
N MET A 218 10.98 -4.34 -19.63
CA MET A 218 12.21 -3.58 -19.91
C MET A 218 13.37 -4.04 -19.03
N ARG A 219 13.14 -4.28 -17.73
CA ARG A 219 14.16 -4.80 -16.81
C ARG A 219 14.63 -6.19 -17.21
N GLN A 220 13.71 -7.08 -17.58
CA GLN A 220 14.03 -8.43 -18.03
C GLN A 220 14.89 -8.42 -19.31
N GLN A 221 14.54 -7.57 -20.28
CA GLN A 221 15.30 -7.40 -21.50
C GLN A 221 16.71 -6.86 -21.23
N ALA A 222 16.84 -5.83 -20.39
CA ALA A 222 18.12 -5.27 -20.01
C ALA A 222 19.03 -6.32 -19.33
N LEU A 223 18.48 -7.12 -18.42
CA LEU A 223 19.22 -8.20 -17.76
C LEU A 223 19.67 -9.27 -18.77
N ALA A 224 18.81 -9.68 -19.69
CA ALA A 224 19.15 -10.64 -20.73
C ALA A 224 20.30 -10.14 -21.62
N MET A 225 20.26 -8.85 -22.01
CA MET A 225 21.36 -8.22 -22.78
C MET A 225 22.68 -8.19 -21.99
N GLN A 226 22.64 -7.87 -20.69
CA GLN A 226 23.82 -7.88 -19.84
C GLN A 226 24.46 -9.27 -19.74
N LEU A 227 23.65 -10.32 -19.53
CA LEU A 227 24.11 -11.71 -19.46
C LEU A 227 24.71 -12.17 -20.78
N THR A 228 24.07 -11.83 -21.91
CA THR A 228 24.59 -12.14 -23.25
C THR A 228 25.96 -11.48 -23.48
N ASN A 229 26.07 -10.18 -23.18
CA ASN A 229 27.32 -9.45 -23.33
C ASN A 229 28.46 -10.00 -22.43
N ALA A 230 28.13 -10.38 -21.19
CA ALA A 230 29.09 -10.99 -20.27
C ALA A 230 29.57 -12.34 -20.77
N THR A 231 28.68 -13.15 -21.37
CA THR A 231 29.01 -14.44 -21.98
C THR A 231 29.92 -14.27 -23.18
N ILE A 232 29.61 -13.33 -24.08
CA ILE A 232 30.43 -13.01 -25.26
C ILE A 232 31.83 -12.57 -24.82
N ARG A 233 31.97 -11.68 -23.84
CA ARG A 233 33.27 -11.25 -23.32
C ARG A 233 34.10 -12.39 -22.77
N LYS A 234 33.49 -13.35 -22.05
CA LYS A 234 34.18 -14.55 -21.55
C LYS A 234 34.67 -15.46 -22.68
N LEU A 235 33.86 -15.61 -23.74
CA LEU A 235 34.25 -16.43 -24.90
C LEU A 235 35.38 -15.80 -25.70
N LEU A 236 35.39 -14.48 -25.86
CA LEU A 236 36.47 -13.76 -26.55
C LEU A 236 37.82 -13.89 -25.80
N LYS A 237 37.80 -13.70 -24.45
CA LYS A 237 39.02 -13.89 -23.64
C LYS A 237 39.60 -15.28 -23.71
N LYS A 238 38.76 -16.34 -23.78
CA LYS A 238 39.23 -17.73 -23.95
C LYS A 238 39.84 -18.04 -25.31
N LYS A 239 39.68 -17.21 -26.32
CA LYS A 239 40.28 -17.38 -27.64
C LYS A 239 41.60 -16.64 -27.76
N GLU A 240 41.93 -15.77 -26.82
CA GLU A 240 43.18 -14.99 -26.77
C GLU A 240 44.25 -15.66 -25.88
N GLU A 241 43.84 -16.67 -25.07
CA GLU A 241 44.71 -17.60 -24.32
C GLU A 241 44.99 -18.88 -25.12
#